data_010069af3d24839a6810a2f5d0307893
#
_entry.id   010069af3d24839a6810a2f5d0307893
#
_cell.length_a   1.000
_cell.length_b   1.000
_cell.length_c   1.000
_cell.angle_alpha   90.00
_cell.angle_beta   90.00
_cell.angle_gamma   90.00
#
_symmetry.space_group_name_H-M   'P 1'
#
loop_
_entity.id
_entity.type
_entity.pdbx_description
1 polymer ?
#
loop_
_entity_poly.entity_id
_entity_poly.type
_entity_poly.pdbx_seq_one_letter_code
_entity_poly.pdbx_strand_id
1 'polypeptide(L)'
;MKHFVSKKLACTLALCLSMSLSSFGQSQVIHLSKSKATVQSFIKEIESQTKMSVDFSQNTIDLNKKVDVNTKIPTLATLMDAILDGQLLTYKIVNRHIIIVKKEAKAGKQTSPKGKHTVKGKVLDSHGEPVIGATVMENGTKNGVVTDINGNFTLQASTSSPVLNISYIGYEPQKIKMQEGQNAKTIQLKEDSQNLNEVVVVGYGTQKKSDLTGGVIAISEEKLNLVTTNNLMDRLAGQVPGLSITTGNATPGQDQSIRVRGVNSLSASNEPLIVLDGIPYSGSLGDINPDMVANMSVLKDASAAAIYGARGANGVILIQTKQGRVGKATVIYKGQVGFSEPERRLDMMNGKEYVKYLQDYFHLKNNLDYSELTPEKILGADEYANYQAGRETDWQDVIFRKGFTTNHELGISGGTESTTYIASLSHVLTKGVMENTGMHRTNVSLNVTQNLGKWLKIGVNMQATEKTLDGPGPSLESGLKLSPYSSVYDEEGNINFYPMTRNTLFSNPLSNIKADYDRKFRNIFLSSYANVDLPVKGLSFRTNFGYNYRSSFSGSYYGRNTLSGKTSDGSASISNRHYYDYTWENVLKYALEIGEHKFDATGCSLCSRPTTSIRISQQKVS
;
A
#
# COMPACT_ATOMS: atom_id res chain seq x y z
N MET A 1 -46.19 -18.24 -7.65
CA MET A 1 -45.71 -18.11 -9.05
C MET A 1 -45.67 -16.65 -9.57
N LYS A 2 -46.07 -15.62 -8.82
CA LYS A 2 -46.04 -14.20 -9.24
C LYS A 2 -44.82 -13.40 -8.78
N HIS A 3 -43.95 -13.95 -7.93
CA HIS A 3 -42.78 -13.24 -7.42
C HIS A 3 -41.43 -13.56 -8.15
N PHE A 4 -41.44 -14.52 -9.08
CA PHE A 4 -40.24 -14.94 -9.79
C PHE A 4 -40.00 -14.23 -11.14
N VAL A 5 -41.08 -13.63 -11.69
CA VAL A 5 -41.01 -12.93 -13.00
C VAL A 5 -40.52 -11.48 -12.85
N SER A 6 -40.72 -10.85 -11.67
CA SER A 6 -40.33 -9.46 -11.42
C SER A 6 -38.81 -9.25 -11.29
N LYS A 7 -38.07 -10.25 -10.77
CA LYS A 7 -36.61 -10.14 -10.60
C LYS A 7 -35.79 -10.33 -11.88
N LYS A 8 -36.31 -11.11 -12.84
CA LYS A 8 -35.63 -11.27 -14.14
C LYS A 8 -35.84 -10.07 -15.07
N LEU A 9 -36.96 -9.36 -14.94
CA LEU A 9 -37.23 -8.14 -15.70
C LEU A 9 -36.37 -6.95 -15.18
N ALA A 10 -36.12 -6.89 -13.87
CA ALA A 10 -35.26 -5.87 -13.27
C ALA A 10 -33.77 -6.07 -13.62
N CYS A 11 -33.28 -7.32 -13.74
CA CYS A 11 -31.92 -7.60 -14.16
C CYS A 11 -31.69 -7.32 -15.65
N THR A 12 -32.64 -7.57 -16.53
CA THR A 12 -32.55 -7.24 -17.95
C THR A 12 -32.62 -5.73 -18.21
N LEU A 13 -33.41 -4.99 -17.42
CA LEU A 13 -33.43 -3.53 -17.50
C LEU A 13 -32.12 -2.89 -16.96
N ALA A 14 -31.53 -3.47 -15.92
CA ALA A 14 -30.21 -3.01 -15.40
C ALA A 14 -29.05 -3.31 -16.35
N LEU A 15 -29.12 -4.43 -17.11
CA LEU A 15 -28.10 -4.78 -18.10
C LEU A 15 -28.21 -3.94 -19.38
N CYS A 16 -29.42 -3.53 -19.77
CA CYS A 16 -29.64 -2.61 -20.90
C CYS A 16 -29.28 -1.15 -20.53
N LEU A 17 -29.34 -0.76 -19.23
CA LEU A 17 -28.92 0.58 -18.79
C LEU A 17 -27.41 0.74 -18.66
N SER A 18 -26.65 -0.37 -18.56
CA SER A 18 -25.17 -0.32 -18.46
C SER A 18 -24.46 -0.23 -19.81
N MET A 19 -25.13 -0.45 -20.93
CA MET A 19 -24.54 -0.32 -22.29
C MET A 19 -24.76 1.05 -22.95
N SER A 20 -25.54 1.96 -22.35
CA SER A 20 -25.81 3.29 -22.91
C SER A 20 -25.00 4.44 -22.28
N LEU A 21 -24.06 4.15 -21.36
CA LEU A 21 -23.31 5.16 -20.62
C LEU A 21 -22.00 5.64 -21.30
N SER A 22 -21.62 5.07 -22.43
CA SER A 22 -20.40 5.48 -23.15
C SER A 22 -20.63 6.61 -24.20
N SER A 23 -21.87 7.04 -24.42
CA SER A 23 -22.20 8.09 -25.40
C SER A 23 -22.68 9.42 -24.77
N PHE A 24 -22.88 9.49 -23.46
CA PHE A 24 -23.48 10.67 -22.80
C PHE A 24 -22.50 11.84 -22.56
N GLY A 25 -21.20 11.66 -22.66
CA GLY A 25 -20.23 12.72 -22.33
C GLY A 25 -20.08 13.81 -23.39
N GLN A 26 -20.27 13.50 -24.66
CA GLN A 26 -19.98 14.45 -25.76
C GLN A 26 -21.13 15.41 -26.10
N SER A 27 -22.35 15.06 -25.78
CA SER A 27 -23.56 15.87 -26.05
C SER A 27 -24.00 16.75 -24.87
N GLN A 28 -23.24 16.74 -23.76
CA GLN A 28 -23.56 17.57 -22.60
C GLN A 28 -23.36 19.03 -22.93
N VAL A 29 -24.37 19.85 -22.62
CA VAL A 29 -24.37 21.30 -22.88
C VAL A 29 -23.74 22.02 -21.70
N ILE A 30 -22.85 22.98 -21.97
CA ILE A 30 -22.15 23.82 -21.00
C ILE A 30 -22.67 25.26 -21.06
N HIS A 31 -23.07 25.82 -19.94
CA HIS A 31 -23.50 27.20 -19.84
C HIS A 31 -22.30 28.10 -19.52
N LEU A 32 -21.85 28.89 -20.47
CA LEU A 32 -20.69 29.76 -20.30
C LEU A 32 -21.09 31.09 -19.66
N SER A 33 -20.37 31.52 -18.66
CA SER A 33 -20.51 32.83 -18.03
C SER A 33 -20.08 33.96 -18.97
N LYS A 34 -19.07 33.69 -19.82
CA LYS A 34 -18.53 34.62 -20.86
C LYS A 34 -18.23 33.84 -22.12
N SER A 35 -18.54 34.46 -23.31
CA SER A 35 -18.19 33.86 -24.61
C SER A 35 -16.70 34.02 -24.96
N LYS A 36 -15.99 34.92 -24.29
CA LYS A 36 -14.56 35.18 -24.49
C LYS A 36 -13.82 35.13 -23.16
N ALA A 37 -12.99 34.12 -22.98
CA ALA A 37 -12.24 33.90 -21.75
C ALA A 37 -10.93 33.13 -22.02
N THR A 38 -10.10 32.92 -20.99
CA THR A 38 -8.90 32.09 -21.09
C THR A 38 -9.26 30.60 -21.05
N VAL A 39 -8.40 29.76 -21.63
CA VAL A 39 -8.52 28.29 -21.57
C VAL A 39 -8.72 27.82 -20.16
N GLN A 40 -7.96 28.35 -19.19
CA GLN A 40 -8.08 28.01 -17.77
C GLN A 40 -9.49 28.31 -17.21
N SER A 41 -10.11 29.40 -17.62
CA SER A 41 -11.46 29.75 -17.18
C SER A 41 -12.51 28.77 -17.71
N PHE A 42 -12.41 28.40 -18.98
CA PHE A 42 -13.32 27.42 -19.59
C PHE A 42 -13.15 26.01 -19.02
N ILE A 43 -11.92 25.58 -18.71
CA ILE A 43 -11.67 24.31 -18.02
C ILE A 43 -12.40 24.28 -16.67
N LYS A 44 -12.29 25.33 -15.86
CA LYS A 44 -13.01 25.42 -14.58
C LYS A 44 -14.53 25.35 -14.73
N GLU A 45 -15.08 25.97 -15.77
CA GLU A 45 -16.52 25.90 -16.07
C GLU A 45 -16.95 24.49 -16.51
N ILE A 46 -16.12 23.79 -17.29
CA ILE A 46 -16.35 22.39 -17.66
C ILE A 46 -16.37 21.51 -16.41
N GLU A 47 -15.34 21.58 -15.57
CA GLU A 47 -15.22 20.77 -14.36
C GLU A 47 -16.39 21.00 -13.39
N SER A 48 -16.78 22.26 -13.17
CA SER A 48 -17.86 22.62 -12.26
C SER A 48 -19.22 22.09 -12.69
N GLN A 49 -19.52 22.10 -14.00
CA GLN A 49 -20.84 21.71 -14.52
C GLN A 49 -20.93 20.24 -14.89
N THR A 50 -19.83 19.61 -15.34
CA THR A 50 -19.84 18.20 -15.74
C THR A 50 -19.44 17.24 -14.61
N LYS A 51 -18.81 17.76 -13.56
CA LYS A 51 -18.16 16.95 -12.49
C LYS A 51 -17.14 15.95 -13.06
N MET A 52 -16.52 16.29 -14.18
CA MET A 52 -15.40 15.58 -14.80
C MET A 52 -14.13 16.39 -14.56
N SER A 53 -12.99 15.74 -14.27
CA SER A 53 -11.69 16.42 -14.23
C SER A 53 -11.10 16.55 -15.63
N VAL A 54 -10.39 17.65 -15.88
CA VAL A 54 -9.65 17.86 -17.13
C VAL A 54 -8.17 17.67 -16.86
N ASP A 55 -7.63 16.54 -17.31
CA ASP A 55 -6.26 16.12 -17.03
C ASP A 55 -5.33 16.43 -18.20
N PHE A 56 -4.22 17.12 -17.92
CA PHE A 56 -3.19 17.45 -18.90
C PHE A 56 -1.80 17.53 -18.25
N SER A 57 -0.75 17.26 -19.01
CA SER A 57 0.62 17.40 -18.53
C SER A 57 1.03 18.87 -18.50
N GLN A 58 1.78 19.30 -17.48
CA GLN A 58 2.37 20.64 -17.41
C GLN A 58 3.18 20.89 -18.68
N ASN A 59 2.97 22.03 -19.34
CA ASN A 59 3.52 22.45 -20.65
C ASN A 59 2.87 21.81 -21.90
N THR A 60 1.75 21.11 -21.77
CA THR A 60 1.06 20.53 -22.93
C THR A 60 0.08 21.51 -23.55
N ILE A 61 -0.62 22.32 -22.73
CA ILE A 61 -1.66 23.26 -23.16
C ILE A 61 -1.34 24.67 -22.66
N ASP A 62 -1.58 25.69 -23.51
CA ASP A 62 -1.48 27.10 -23.12
C ASP A 62 -2.76 27.54 -22.40
N LEU A 63 -2.71 27.58 -21.09
CA LEU A 63 -3.82 27.96 -20.22
C LEU A 63 -4.20 29.44 -20.30
N ASN A 64 -3.29 30.32 -20.73
CA ASN A 64 -3.50 31.76 -20.81
C ASN A 64 -4.04 32.20 -22.18
N LYS A 65 -4.08 31.30 -23.16
CA LYS A 65 -4.65 31.56 -24.47
C LYS A 65 -6.10 32.00 -24.33
N LYS A 66 -6.44 33.14 -24.94
CA LYS A 66 -7.83 33.65 -25.03
C LYS A 66 -8.55 32.93 -26.16
N VAL A 67 -9.69 32.37 -25.86
CA VAL A 67 -10.57 31.66 -26.80
C VAL A 67 -11.90 32.43 -26.89
N ASP A 68 -12.44 32.52 -28.06
CA ASP A 68 -13.75 33.13 -28.35
C ASP A 68 -14.69 32.03 -28.85
N VAL A 69 -15.79 31.81 -28.13
CA VAL A 69 -16.77 30.78 -28.46
C VAL A 69 -18.05 31.45 -28.94
N ASN A 70 -18.46 31.16 -30.16
CA ASN A 70 -19.57 31.84 -30.85
C ASN A 70 -20.96 31.62 -30.21
N THR A 71 -21.04 30.83 -29.14
CA THR A 71 -22.29 30.59 -28.41
C THR A 71 -22.05 30.51 -26.91
N LYS A 72 -22.99 30.97 -26.10
CA LYS A 72 -22.96 30.84 -24.65
C LYS A 72 -23.39 29.46 -24.13
N ILE A 73 -23.87 28.60 -25.02
CA ILE A 73 -24.39 27.27 -24.70
C ILE A 73 -23.80 26.25 -25.69
N PRO A 74 -22.46 26.03 -25.69
CA PRO A 74 -21.85 25.02 -26.53
C PRO A 74 -22.04 23.61 -25.93
N THR A 75 -21.96 22.60 -26.77
CA THR A 75 -21.76 21.23 -26.26
C THR A 75 -20.34 21.07 -25.74
N LEU A 76 -20.10 20.11 -24.85
CA LEU A 76 -18.76 19.81 -24.35
C LEU A 76 -17.77 19.60 -25.51
N ALA A 77 -18.17 18.86 -26.54
CA ALA A 77 -17.32 18.63 -27.72
C ALA A 77 -16.94 19.93 -28.43
N THR A 78 -17.93 20.79 -28.72
CA THR A 78 -17.69 22.07 -29.40
C THR A 78 -16.79 23.01 -28.59
N LEU A 79 -16.95 23.01 -27.26
CA LEU A 79 -16.14 23.81 -26.35
C LEU A 79 -14.70 23.28 -26.28
N MET A 80 -14.53 21.97 -26.19
CA MET A 80 -13.20 21.33 -26.18
C MET A 80 -12.46 21.54 -27.50
N ASP A 81 -13.16 21.45 -28.62
CA ASP A 81 -12.57 21.75 -29.96
C ASP A 81 -12.10 23.20 -30.05
N ALA A 82 -12.89 24.16 -29.56
CA ALA A 82 -12.51 25.57 -29.52
C ALA A 82 -11.32 25.84 -28.57
N ILE A 83 -11.25 25.19 -27.40
CA ILE A 83 -10.15 25.33 -26.47
C ILE A 83 -8.84 24.78 -27.07
N LEU A 84 -8.92 23.68 -27.81
CA LEU A 84 -7.75 22.97 -28.35
C LEU A 84 -7.36 23.46 -29.75
N ASP A 85 -8.17 24.30 -30.37
CA ASP A 85 -7.91 24.81 -31.71
C ASP A 85 -6.57 25.54 -31.79
N GLY A 86 -5.78 25.23 -32.83
CA GLY A 86 -4.44 25.80 -33.05
C GLY A 86 -3.35 25.32 -32.06
N GLN A 87 -3.64 24.38 -31.17
CA GLN A 87 -2.66 23.84 -30.18
C GLN A 87 -2.12 22.45 -30.53
N LEU A 88 -2.48 21.84 -31.66
CA LEU A 88 -2.13 20.48 -32.07
C LEU A 88 -2.44 19.43 -30.98
N LEU A 89 -3.56 19.62 -30.27
CA LEU A 89 -4.03 18.80 -29.20
C LEU A 89 -5.38 18.17 -29.57
N THR A 90 -5.67 17.04 -28.92
CA THR A 90 -6.97 16.37 -28.94
C THR A 90 -7.32 15.88 -27.55
N TYR A 91 -8.55 15.44 -27.32
CA TYR A 91 -8.96 14.92 -26.01
C TYR A 91 -9.64 13.56 -26.13
N LYS A 92 -9.63 12.80 -25.04
CA LYS A 92 -10.36 11.53 -24.86
C LYS A 92 -11.08 11.58 -23.52
N ILE A 93 -12.31 11.05 -23.46
CA ILE A 93 -13.08 10.95 -22.23
C ILE A 93 -13.01 9.48 -21.76
N VAL A 94 -12.46 9.28 -20.56
CA VAL A 94 -12.30 7.95 -19.93
C VAL A 94 -12.70 8.05 -18.46
N ASN A 95 -13.69 7.29 -18.01
CA ASN A 95 -14.09 7.19 -16.59
C ASN A 95 -14.27 8.54 -15.88
N ARG A 96 -14.98 9.51 -16.48
CA ARG A 96 -15.19 10.88 -15.97
C ARG A 96 -13.94 11.77 -15.94
N HIS A 97 -12.90 11.42 -16.68
CA HIS A 97 -11.71 12.23 -16.92
C HIS A 97 -11.65 12.64 -18.38
N ILE A 98 -11.40 13.90 -18.64
CA ILE A 98 -11.16 14.47 -19.99
C ILE A 98 -9.65 14.62 -20.11
N ILE A 99 -9.01 13.67 -20.80
CA ILE A 99 -7.54 13.63 -20.93
C ILE A 99 -7.14 14.34 -22.20
N ILE A 100 -6.37 15.44 -22.09
CA ILE A 100 -5.83 16.18 -23.23
C ILE A 100 -4.49 15.57 -23.63
N VAL A 101 -4.38 15.17 -24.90
CA VAL A 101 -3.19 14.56 -25.49
C VAL A 101 -2.79 15.30 -26.77
N LYS A 102 -1.53 15.21 -27.17
CA LYS A 102 -1.09 15.76 -28.47
C LYS A 102 -1.87 15.09 -29.58
N LYS A 103 -2.42 15.89 -30.48
CA LYS A 103 -3.06 15.43 -31.69
C LYS A 103 -1.98 14.80 -32.56
N GLU A 104 -2.04 13.48 -32.75
CA GLU A 104 -1.21 12.85 -33.77
C GLU A 104 -1.58 13.51 -35.09
N ALA A 105 -0.63 14.21 -35.72
CA ALA A 105 -0.83 14.82 -37.00
C ALA A 105 -1.34 13.74 -37.96
N LYS A 106 -2.52 13.92 -38.54
CA LYS A 106 -2.89 13.22 -39.78
C LYS A 106 -1.69 13.34 -40.68
N ALA A 107 -1.13 12.20 -41.11
CA ALA A 107 0.07 12.09 -41.91
C ALA A 107 0.12 13.11 -43.06
N GLY A 108 0.64 14.29 -42.77
CA GLY A 108 1.30 15.11 -43.73
C GLY A 108 2.71 14.55 -43.82
N LYS A 109 3.05 13.93 -44.98
CA LYS A 109 4.36 13.47 -45.42
C LYS A 109 5.50 13.79 -44.45
N GLN A 110 5.64 12.98 -43.38
CA GLN A 110 6.98 12.74 -42.85
C GLN A 110 7.71 12.01 -43.97
N THR A 111 8.78 12.59 -44.42
CA THR A 111 9.81 11.90 -45.18
C THR A 111 10.35 10.78 -44.26
N SER A 112 9.65 9.64 -44.22
CA SER A 112 10.23 8.37 -43.81
C SER A 112 11.48 8.19 -44.68
N PRO A 113 12.61 7.73 -44.14
CA PRO A 113 13.65 7.21 -45.00
C PRO A 113 12.95 6.20 -45.91
N LYS A 114 12.96 6.42 -47.21
CA LYS A 114 12.33 5.57 -48.21
C LYS A 114 12.87 4.15 -48.01
N GLY A 115 12.14 3.34 -47.25
CA GLY A 115 12.34 1.91 -47.21
C GLY A 115 12.13 1.43 -48.64
N LYS A 116 13.13 0.72 -49.20
CA LYS A 116 13.07 0.20 -50.56
C LYS A 116 12.13 -1.00 -50.70
N HIS A 117 11.72 -1.61 -49.56
CA HIS A 117 11.10 -2.95 -49.53
C HIS A 117 9.81 -2.91 -48.66
N THR A 118 8.68 -3.26 -49.30
CA THR A 118 7.39 -3.33 -48.61
C THR A 118 7.15 -4.78 -48.12
N VAL A 119 6.94 -4.96 -46.81
CA VAL A 119 6.54 -6.23 -46.17
C VAL A 119 5.14 -6.13 -45.62
N LYS A 120 4.32 -7.14 -45.88
CA LYS A 120 2.94 -7.26 -45.42
C LYS A 120 2.75 -8.57 -44.67
N GLY A 121 1.89 -8.56 -43.66
CA GLY A 121 1.55 -9.77 -42.91
C GLY A 121 0.26 -9.61 -42.13
N LYS A 122 -0.16 -10.70 -41.52
CA LYS A 122 -1.31 -10.77 -40.63
C LYS A 122 -0.92 -11.41 -39.32
N VAL A 123 -1.30 -10.84 -38.21
CA VAL A 123 -1.03 -11.34 -36.85
C VAL A 123 -2.32 -11.94 -36.30
N LEU A 124 -2.28 -13.19 -35.91
CA LEU A 124 -3.37 -13.96 -35.29
C LEU A 124 -2.94 -14.43 -33.90
N ASP A 125 -3.90 -14.74 -33.06
CA ASP A 125 -3.68 -15.44 -31.80
C ASP A 125 -3.62 -16.98 -31.97
N SER A 126 -3.54 -17.73 -30.85
CA SER A 126 -3.51 -19.19 -30.82
C SER A 126 -4.84 -19.82 -31.31
N HIS A 127 -5.94 -19.07 -31.29
CA HIS A 127 -7.28 -19.50 -31.72
C HIS A 127 -7.59 -19.11 -33.15
N GLY A 128 -6.67 -18.40 -33.83
CA GLY A 128 -6.85 -17.91 -35.18
C GLY A 128 -7.60 -16.59 -35.31
N GLU A 129 -7.83 -15.89 -34.19
CA GLU A 129 -8.45 -14.57 -34.18
C GLU A 129 -7.43 -13.45 -34.46
N PRO A 130 -7.83 -12.34 -35.14
CA PRO A 130 -6.91 -11.25 -35.45
C PRO A 130 -6.48 -10.48 -34.21
N VAL A 131 -5.18 -10.31 -34.00
CA VAL A 131 -4.62 -9.50 -32.90
C VAL A 131 -4.55 -8.05 -33.35
N ILE A 132 -5.43 -7.22 -32.80
CA ILE A 132 -5.59 -5.80 -33.11
C ILE A 132 -4.58 -4.98 -32.29
N GLY A 133 -3.81 -4.07 -32.92
CA GLY A 133 -2.89 -3.18 -32.19
C GLY A 133 -1.56 -3.84 -31.82
N ALA A 134 -1.24 -5.03 -32.32
CA ALA A 134 0.08 -5.64 -32.12
C ALA A 134 1.17 -4.75 -32.76
N THR A 135 2.24 -4.51 -32.03
CA THR A 135 3.38 -3.73 -32.48
C THR A 135 4.31 -4.58 -33.34
N VAL A 136 4.59 -4.14 -34.56
CA VAL A 136 5.50 -4.78 -35.51
C VAL A 136 6.66 -3.83 -35.77
N MET A 137 7.85 -4.13 -35.27
CA MET A 137 9.05 -3.30 -35.40
C MET A 137 10.15 -4.00 -36.19
N GLU A 138 10.85 -3.26 -37.05
CA GLU A 138 12.07 -3.73 -37.69
C GLU A 138 13.21 -3.78 -36.66
N ASN A 139 13.79 -4.95 -36.45
CA ASN A 139 14.79 -5.19 -35.40
C ASN A 139 16.02 -4.28 -35.56
N GLY A 140 16.43 -3.62 -34.48
CA GLY A 140 17.57 -2.69 -34.46
C GLY A 140 17.26 -1.29 -35.01
N THR A 141 16.00 -0.98 -35.32
CA THR A 141 15.57 0.34 -35.81
C THR A 141 14.40 0.88 -35.00
N LYS A 142 14.00 2.13 -35.24
CA LYS A 142 12.76 2.74 -34.71
C LYS A 142 11.60 2.63 -35.71
N ASN A 143 11.78 1.89 -36.81
CA ASN A 143 10.79 1.74 -37.86
C ASN A 143 9.79 0.65 -37.45
N GLY A 144 8.51 1.00 -37.31
CA GLY A 144 7.47 0.08 -36.89
C GLY A 144 6.07 0.56 -37.23
N VAL A 145 5.12 -0.38 -37.20
CA VAL A 145 3.69 -0.17 -37.41
C VAL A 145 2.89 -0.98 -36.39
N VAL A 146 1.60 -0.70 -36.28
CA VAL A 146 0.66 -1.51 -35.50
C VAL A 146 -0.32 -2.22 -36.43
N THR A 147 -0.83 -3.38 -36.03
CA THR A 147 -1.83 -4.14 -36.78
C THR A 147 -3.20 -3.47 -36.76
N ASP A 148 -3.93 -3.57 -37.86
CA ASP A 148 -5.31 -3.05 -38.01
C ASP A 148 -6.36 -3.97 -37.34
N ILE A 149 -7.65 -3.62 -37.49
CA ILE A 149 -8.79 -4.38 -36.91
C ILE A 149 -8.91 -5.82 -37.43
N ASN A 150 -8.27 -6.13 -38.54
CA ASN A 150 -8.22 -7.46 -39.13
C ASN A 150 -6.89 -8.17 -38.84
N GLY A 151 -6.03 -7.58 -37.99
CA GLY A 151 -4.70 -8.08 -37.67
C GLY A 151 -3.64 -7.86 -38.75
N ASN A 152 -3.93 -7.09 -39.82
CA ASN A 152 -2.98 -6.89 -40.91
C ASN A 152 -2.01 -5.75 -40.59
N PHE A 153 -0.79 -5.86 -41.14
CA PHE A 153 0.19 -4.78 -41.11
C PHE A 153 0.88 -4.61 -42.46
N THR A 154 1.36 -3.39 -42.73
CA THR A 154 2.19 -3.06 -43.88
C THR A 154 3.34 -2.19 -43.41
N LEU A 155 4.58 -2.70 -43.49
CA LEU A 155 5.79 -2.02 -43.05
C LEU A 155 6.70 -1.74 -44.23
N GLN A 156 7.23 -0.52 -44.35
CA GLN A 156 8.29 -0.16 -45.28
C GLN A 156 9.63 -0.46 -44.64
N ALA A 157 10.24 -1.57 -44.97
CA ALA A 157 11.47 -2.06 -44.36
C ALA A 157 12.72 -1.41 -45.00
N SER A 158 13.78 -1.29 -44.23
CA SER A 158 15.06 -0.72 -44.66
C SER A 158 15.88 -1.72 -45.52
N THR A 159 15.59 -3.00 -45.41
CA THR A 159 16.30 -4.11 -46.10
C THR A 159 15.32 -5.03 -46.80
N SER A 160 15.80 -5.80 -47.81
CA SER A 160 15.01 -6.80 -48.55
C SER A 160 14.67 -8.04 -47.70
N SER A 161 15.34 -8.24 -46.58
CA SER A 161 15.11 -9.38 -45.65
C SER A 161 15.10 -8.91 -44.21
N PRO A 162 14.11 -8.07 -43.82
CA PRO A 162 14.05 -7.53 -42.46
C PRO A 162 13.70 -8.61 -41.44
N VAL A 163 14.27 -8.48 -40.26
CA VAL A 163 13.82 -9.23 -39.09
C VAL A 163 12.81 -8.34 -38.35
N LEU A 164 11.59 -8.81 -38.26
CA LEU A 164 10.51 -8.11 -37.54
C LEU A 164 10.40 -8.65 -36.13
N ASN A 165 10.30 -7.76 -35.15
CA ASN A 165 9.96 -8.06 -33.78
C ASN A 165 8.49 -7.70 -33.56
N ILE A 166 7.66 -8.71 -33.27
CA ILE A 166 6.21 -8.57 -33.09
C ILE A 166 5.89 -8.77 -31.63
N SER A 167 5.22 -7.82 -31.01
CA SER A 167 4.86 -7.87 -29.60
C SER A 167 3.44 -7.34 -29.36
N TYR A 168 2.75 -7.99 -28.44
CA TYR A 168 1.45 -7.55 -27.94
C TYR A 168 1.29 -7.93 -26.46
N ILE A 169 0.51 -7.17 -25.72
CA ILE A 169 0.29 -7.41 -24.30
C ILE A 169 -0.44 -8.75 -24.12
N GLY A 170 0.13 -9.66 -23.30
CA GLY A 170 -0.41 -11.00 -23.08
C GLY A 170 0.07 -12.06 -24.05
N TYR A 171 1.03 -11.74 -24.94
CA TYR A 171 1.61 -12.68 -25.92
C TYR A 171 3.14 -12.67 -25.88
N GLU A 172 3.75 -13.83 -26.16
CA GLU A 172 5.21 -13.95 -26.28
C GLU A 172 5.72 -13.14 -27.48
N PRO A 173 6.73 -12.25 -27.30
CA PRO A 173 7.32 -11.54 -28.42
C PRO A 173 7.98 -12.50 -29.41
N GLN A 174 7.69 -12.38 -30.71
CA GLN A 174 8.26 -13.20 -31.75
C GLN A 174 9.16 -12.40 -32.68
N LYS A 175 10.31 -13.00 -33.05
CA LYS A 175 11.21 -12.46 -34.08
C LYS A 175 11.07 -13.27 -35.34
N ILE A 176 10.69 -12.62 -36.42
CA ILE A 176 10.41 -13.28 -37.71
C ILE A 176 11.22 -12.61 -38.82
N LYS A 177 11.94 -13.43 -39.59
CA LYS A 177 12.63 -12.96 -40.80
C LYS A 177 11.63 -12.95 -41.95
N MET A 178 11.50 -11.83 -42.63
CA MET A 178 10.64 -11.64 -43.80
C MET A 178 11.50 -11.47 -45.04
N GLN A 179 10.95 -11.81 -46.23
CA GLN A 179 11.59 -11.58 -47.52
C GLN A 179 10.72 -10.65 -48.37
N GLU A 180 11.34 -9.87 -49.23
CA GLU A 180 10.64 -9.00 -50.17
C GLU A 180 9.72 -9.81 -51.09
N GLY A 181 8.48 -9.33 -51.26
CA GLY A 181 7.51 -10.04 -52.12
C GLY A 181 6.74 -11.17 -51.43
N GLN A 182 7.06 -11.55 -50.21
CA GLN A 182 6.18 -12.39 -49.40
C GLN A 182 4.94 -11.63 -48.97
N ASN A 183 3.90 -11.65 -49.81
CA ASN A 183 2.61 -11.09 -49.50
C ASN A 183 1.88 -12.01 -48.51
N ALA A 184 1.48 -11.44 -47.35
CA ALA A 184 0.59 -12.03 -46.36
C ALA A 184 1.12 -13.29 -45.62
N LYS A 185 2.31 -13.20 -45.00
CA LYS A 185 2.69 -14.21 -44.00
C LYS A 185 1.77 -14.07 -42.77
N THR A 186 1.03 -15.13 -42.47
CA THR A 186 0.28 -15.23 -41.24
C THR A 186 1.23 -15.56 -40.10
N ILE A 187 1.18 -14.75 -39.04
CA ILE A 187 2.02 -14.88 -37.86
C ILE A 187 1.09 -15.17 -36.69
N GLN A 188 1.28 -16.32 -36.09
CA GLN A 188 0.49 -16.72 -34.94
C GLN A 188 1.27 -16.41 -33.65
N LEU A 189 0.77 -15.51 -32.82
CA LEU A 189 1.33 -15.23 -31.51
C LEU A 189 0.89 -16.31 -30.54
N LYS A 190 1.82 -16.75 -29.70
CA LYS A 190 1.50 -17.62 -28.58
C LYS A 190 1.16 -16.75 -27.39
N GLU A 191 0.09 -17.08 -26.70
CA GLU A 191 -0.25 -16.43 -25.45
C GLU A 191 0.93 -16.53 -24.47
N ASP A 192 1.28 -15.41 -23.86
CA ASP A 192 2.29 -15.39 -22.80
C ASP A 192 1.72 -16.11 -21.57
N SER A 193 2.00 -17.40 -21.49
CA SER A 193 1.60 -18.26 -20.40
C SER A 193 2.35 -17.96 -19.09
N GLN A 194 3.10 -16.86 -18.98
CA GLN A 194 3.76 -16.48 -17.73
C GLN A 194 2.76 -16.28 -16.59
N ASN A 195 1.51 -15.90 -16.85
CA ASN A 195 0.45 -15.92 -15.86
C ASN A 195 0.05 -17.32 -15.37
N LEU A 196 0.30 -18.37 -16.15
CA LEU A 196 0.06 -19.78 -15.75
C LEU A 196 1.25 -20.42 -15.02
N ASN A 197 2.43 -19.81 -15.09
CA ASN A 197 3.63 -20.25 -14.38
C ASN A 197 3.91 -19.42 -13.11
N GLU A 198 2.93 -18.65 -12.59
CA GLU A 198 3.08 -17.98 -11.31
C GLU A 198 3.36 -19.05 -10.24
N VAL A 199 4.61 -19.07 -9.77
CA VAL A 199 5.05 -20.02 -8.75
C VAL A 199 4.68 -19.43 -7.40
N VAL A 200 3.85 -20.13 -6.66
CA VAL A 200 3.39 -19.74 -5.33
C VAL A 200 4.17 -20.54 -4.30
N VAL A 201 4.62 -19.85 -3.26
CA VAL A 201 5.23 -20.53 -2.11
C VAL A 201 4.14 -21.22 -1.31
N VAL A 202 4.27 -22.52 -1.10
CA VAL A 202 3.39 -23.33 -0.27
C VAL A 202 4.26 -24.15 0.68
N GLY A 203 4.00 -24.00 1.96
CA GLY A 203 4.59 -24.81 3.03
C GLY A 203 6.08 -25.11 2.83
N TYR A 204 6.41 -26.29 2.34
CA TYR A 204 7.79 -26.75 2.18
C TYR A 204 8.31 -26.68 0.73
N GLY A 205 7.76 -25.78 -0.10
CA GLY A 205 8.26 -25.63 -1.48
C GLY A 205 7.52 -24.58 -2.28
N THR A 206 7.84 -24.56 -3.56
CA THR A 206 7.14 -23.73 -4.53
C THR A 206 6.32 -24.66 -5.43
N GLN A 207 5.06 -24.32 -5.65
CA GLN A 207 4.17 -25.02 -6.59
C GLN A 207 3.62 -24.04 -7.61
N LYS A 208 3.23 -24.55 -8.78
CA LYS A 208 2.53 -23.71 -9.74
C LYS A 208 1.16 -23.36 -9.18
N LYS A 209 0.71 -22.14 -9.39
CA LYS A 209 -0.61 -21.66 -8.94
C LYS A 209 -1.75 -22.52 -9.49
N SER A 210 -1.58 -23.04 -10.70
CA SER A 210 -2.51 -23.99 -11.35
C SER A 210 -2.70 -25.30 -10.60
N ASP A 211 -1.69 -25.73 -9.83
CA ASP A 211 -1.67 -27.02 -9.14
C ASP A 211 -2.24 -26.92 -7.71
N LEU A 212 -2.62 -25.69 -7.29
CA LEU A 212 -3.16 -25.43 -5.97
C LEU A 212 -4.68 -25.50 -5.99
N THR A 213 -5.24 -26.42 -5.25
CA THR A 213 -6.71 -26.56 -5.06
C THR A 213 -7.27 -25.66 -3.98
N GLY A 214 -6.42 -24.96 -3.21
CA GLY A 214 -6.79 -24.09 -2.09
C GLY A 214 -6.80 -22.59 -2.43
N GLY A 215 -7.52 -21.78 -1.64
CA GLY A 215 -7.57 -20.32 -1.78
C GLY A 215 -6.26 -19.64 -1.39
N VAL A 216 -5.25 -19.71 -2.25
CA VAL A 216 -3.96 -19.04 -2.08
C VAL A 216 -3.93 -17.76 -2.91
N ILE A 217 -3.59 -16.65 -2.29
CA ILE A 217 -3.37 -15.38 -2.99
C ILE A 217 -1.90 -15.03 -2.89
N ALA A 218 -1.24 -14.94 -4.05
CA ALA A 218 0.13 -14.45 -4.17
C ALA A 218 0.15 -12.95 -4.46
N ILE A 219 1.09 -12.25 -3.86
CA ILE A 219 1.35 -10.83 -4.05
C ILE A 219 2.80 -10.69 -4.45
N SER A 220 3.04 -10.23 -5.68
CA SER A 220 4.38 -10.00 -6.20
C SER A 220 5.01 -8.73 -5.63
N GLU A 221 6.34 -8.61 -5.74
CA GLU A 221 7.08 -7.40 -5.39
C GLU A 221 6.49 -6.14 -6.07
N GLU A 222 6.10 -6.26 -7.34
CA GLU A 222 5.52 -5.14 -8.10
C GLU A 222 4.24 -4.61 -7.45
N LYS A 223 3.34 -5.51 -7.03
CA LYS A 223 2.10 -5.14 -6.34
C LYS A 223 2.38 -4.53 -4.97
N LEU A 224 3.33 -5.08 -4.21
CA LEU A 224 3.74 -4.51 -2.92
C LEU A 224 4.32 -3.11 -3.05
N ASN A 225 4.97 -2.80 -4.17
CA ASN A 225 5.60 -1.49 -4.42
C ASN A 225 4.64 -0.43 -4.98
N LEU A 226 3.38 -0.76 -5.27
CA LEU A 226 2.37 0.22 -5.68
C LEU A 226 2.07 1.24 -4.56
N VAL A 227 2.21 0.82 -3.31
CA VAL A 227 2.01 1.69 -2.14
C VAL A 227 3.36 2.02 -1.52
N THR A 228 3.75 3.29 -1.58
CA THR A 228 5.02 3.80 -1.05
C THR A 228 4.93 4.06 0.45
N THR A 229 4.89 3.00 1.25
CA THR A 229 4.93 3.08 2.71
C THR A 229 6.06 2.21 3.26
N ASN A 230 6.59 2.59 4.42
CA ASN A 230 7.64 1.85 5.12
C ASN A 230 7.09 0.75 6.04
N ASN A 231 5.77 0.53 6.03
CA ASN A 231 5.11 -0.51 6.80
C ASN A 231 4.54 -1.58 5.85
N LEU A 232 4.95 -2.83 6.03
CA LEU A 232 4.50 -3.94 5.19
C LEU A 232 2.98 -4.18 5.28
N MET A 233 2.37 -3.92 6.45
CA MET A 233 0.93 -4.07 6.64
C MET A 233 0.14 -3.08 5.79
N ASP A 234 0.59 -1.82 5.71
CA ASP A 234 -0.07 -0.80 4.88
C ASP A 234 0.02 -1.14 3.38
N ARG A 235 1.13 -1.78 2.96
CA ARG A 235 1.28 -2.29 1.58
C ARG A 235 0.31 -3.43 1.26
N LEU A 236 -0.15 -4.17 2.27
CA LEU A 236 -1.09 -5.29 2.12
C LEU A 236 -2.55 -4.86 2.18
N ALA A 237 -2.83 -3.72 2.81
CA ALA A 237 -4.18 -3.26 3.04
C ALA A 237 -4.95 -3.11 1.71
N GLY A 238 -6.12 -3.73 1.63
CA GLY A 238 -6.98 -3.73 0.44
C GLY A 238 -6.51 -4.60 -0.74
N GLN A 239 -5.31 -5.20 -0.71
CA GLN A 239 -4.81 -6.01 -1.82
C GLN A 239 -5.25 -7.48 -1.78
N VAL A 240 -5.63 -7.99 -0.61
CA VAL A 240 -5.99 -9.39 -0.41
C VAL A 240 -7.44 -9.51 0.01
N PRO A 241 -8.35 -10.03 -0.84
CA PRO A 241 -9.72 -10.31 -0.45
C PRO A 241 -9.80 -11.25 0.76
N GLY A 242 -10.52 -10.84 1.81
CA GLY A 242 -10.66 -11.60 3.05
C GLY A 242 -9.52 -11.42 4.05
N LEU A 243 -8.56 -10.54 3.79
CA LEU A 243 -7.59 -10.05 4.77
C LEU A 243 -8.08 -8.69 5.30
N SER A 244 -8.31 -8.60 6.60
CA SER A 244 -8.64 -7.35 7.28
C SER A 244 -7.45 -6.87 8.08
N ILE A 245 -7.02 -5.65 7.80
CA ILE A 245 -5.96 -4.96 8.55
C ILE A 245 -6.61 -3.73 9.18
N THR A 246 -6.58 -3.68 10.50
CA THR A 246 -7.16 -2.56 11.26
C THR A 246 -6.11 -1.89 12.11
N THR A 247 -6.04 -0.57 12.01
CA THR A 247 -5.17 0.26 12.83
C THR A 247 -5.97 0.74 14.04
N GLY A 248 -5.55 0.37 15.24
CA GLY A 248 -6.23 0.78 16.47
C GLY A 248 -6.06 2.27 16.78
N ASN A 249 -4.90 2.82 16.45
CA ASN A 249 -4.61 4.24 16.49
C ASN A 249 -3.55 4.60 15.44
N ALA A 250 -3.46 5.88 15.09
CA ALA A 250 -2.52 6.38 14.08
C ALA A 250 -1.11 6.70 14.64
N THR A 251 -0.75 6.20 15.83
CA THR A 251 0.58 6.42 16.41
C THR A 251 1.63 5.64 15.62
N PRO A 252 2.70 6.29 15.16
CA PRO A 252 3.76 5.60 14.42
C PRO A 252 4.33 4.41 15.19
N GLY A 253 4.54 3.29 14.47
CA GLY A 253 5.16 2.08 15.01
C GLY A 253 4.28 1.22 15.92
N GLN A 254 3.01 1.55 16.09
CA GLN A 254 2.05 0.67 16.76
C GLN A 254 1.70 -0.52 15.85
N ASP A 255 1.54 -1.67 16.46
CA ASP A 255 1.16 -2.88 15.74
C ASP A 255 -0.31 -2.79 15.30
N GLN A 256 -0.56 -3.18 14.06
CA GLN A 256 -1.89 -3.27 13.47
C GLN A 256 -2.44 -4.68 13.69
N SER A 257 -3.75 -4.80 13.86
CA SER A 257 -4.39 -6.11 13.94
C SER A 257 -4.68 -6.66 12.55
N ILE A 258 -4.23 -7.89 12.32
CA ILE A 258 -4.44 -8.62 11.07
C ILE A 258 -5.37 -9.79 11.33
N ARG A 259 -6.35 -9.98 10.45
CA ARG A 259 -7.29 -11.11 10.51
C ARG A 259 -7.55 -11.65 9.12
N VAL A 260 -7.58 -12.99 9.03
CA VAL A 260 -7.94 -13.69 7.81
C VAL A 260 -9.31 -14.32 8.01
N ARG A 261 -10.29 -13.94 7.16
CA ARG A 261 -11.68 -14.42 7.19
C ARG A 261 -12.45 -14.16 8.50
N GLY A 262 -11.99 -13.20 9.32
CA GLY A 262 -12.75 -12.76 10.49
C GLY A 262 -12.22 -13.26 11.83
N VAL A 263 -13.10 -13.39 12.82
CA VAL A 263 -12.80 -13.79 14.19
C VAL A 263 -13.22 -15.23 14.39
N ASN A 264 -12.29 -16.09 14.76
CA ASN A 264 -12.53 -17.52 14.98
C ASN A 264 -12.63 -17.88 16.47
N SER A 265 -12.08 -17.04 17.36
CA SER A 265 -12.08 -17.29 18.80
C SER A 265 -12.41 -16.03 19.58
N LEU A 266 -13.19 -16.20 20.65
CA LEU A 266 -13.52 -15.12 21.59
C LEU A 266 -12.42 -14.86 22.62
N SER A 267 -11.59 -15.87 22.93
CA SER A 267 -10.60 -15.79 24.02
C SER A 267 -9.15 -16.03 23.55
N ALA A 268 -8.94 -16.71 22.42
CA ALA A 268 -7.61 -16.94 21.86
C ALA A 268 -7.25 -15.88 20.80
N SER A 269 -5.96 -15.81 20.44
CA SER A 269 -5.50 -14.94 19.34
C SER A 269 -6.20 -15.30 18.02
N ASN A 270 -6.62 -14.28 17.28
CA ASN A 270 -7.17 -14.41 15.94
C ASN A 270 -6.17 -14.00 14.86
N GLU A 271 -4.91 -13.78 15.22
CA GLU A 271 -3.86 -13.41 14.29
C GLU A 271 -3.42 -14.61 13.43
N PRO A 272 -3.14 -14.42 12.14
CA PRO A 272 -2.61 -15.46 11.29
C PRO A 272 -1.17 -15.81 11.68
N LEU A 273 -0.77 -17.04 11.37
CA LEU A 273 0.62 -17.44 11.49
C LEU A 273 1.46 -16.74 10.42
N ILE A 274 2.53 -16.08 10.83
CA ILE A 274 3.51 -15.52 9.91
C ILE A 274 4.63 -16.52 9.71
N VAL A 275 4.98 -16.80 8.47
CA VAL A 275 6.10 -17.68 8.10
C VAL A 275 7.05 -16.90 7.22
N LEU A 276 8.28 -16.71 7.68
CA LEU A 276 9.32 -15.97 6.99
C LEU A 276 10.38 -16.94 6.48
N ASP A 277 10.57 -17.00 5.16
CA ASP A 277 11.49 -17.93 4.48
C ASP A 277 11.34 -19.40 4.94
N GLY A 278 10.09 -19.83 5.18
CA GLY A 278 9.73 -21.19 5.56
C GLY A 278 9.74 -21.45 7.06
N ILE A 279 10.15 -20.50 7.89
CA ILE A 279 10.21 -20.64 9.35
C ILE A 279 9.13 -19.78 10.02
N PRO A 280 8.40 -20.29 11.04
CA PRO A 280 7.50 -19.47 11.83
C PRO A 280 8.21 -18.25 12.44
N TYR A 281 7.64 -17.08 12.19
CA TYR A 281 8.15 -15.80 12.62
C TYR A 281 7.29 -15.24 13.75
N SER A 282 7.90 -15.00 14.90
CA SER A 282 7.20 -14.53 16.09
C SER A 282 7.16 -13.00 16.24
N GLY A 283 7.80 -12.25 15.33
CA GLY A 283 7.80 -10.78 15.31
C GLY A 283 6.55 -10.20 14.64
N SER A 284 6.44 -8.87 14.65
CA SER A 284 5.40 -8.13 13.91
C SER A 284 5.73 -8.02 12.42
N LEU A 285 4.71 -8.06 11.56
CA LEU A 285 4.90 -7.73 10.13
C LEU A 285 5.43 -6.31 9.92
N GLY A 286 5.09 -5.38 10.81
CA GLY A 286 5.60 -4.02 10.79
C GLY A 286 7.10 -3.90 11.05
N ASP A 287 7.75 -4.94 11.59
CA ASP A 287 9.20 -4.97 11.83
C ASP A 287 9.98 -5.42 10.59
N ILE A 288 9.33 -6.05 9.61
CA ILE A 288 9.96 -6.52 8.38
C ILE A 288 10.14 -5.34 7.42
N ASN A 289 11.35 -5.20 6.86
CA ASN A 289 11.59 -4.22 5.80
C ASN A 289 10.83 -4.62 4.52
N PRO A 290 9.83 -3.84 4.06
CA PRO A 290 9.05 -4.19 2.88
C PRO A 290 9.90 -4.33 1.60
N ASP A 291 10.98 -3.56 1.49
CA ASP A 291 11.86 -3.56 0.32
C ASP A 291 12.72 -4.83 0.19
N MET A 292 12.83 -5.60 1.28
CA MET A 292 13.48 -6.92 1.28
C MET A 292 12.52 -8.07 0.97
N VAL A 293 11.23 -7.80 0.81
CA VAL A 293 10.25 -8.82 0.46
C VAL A 293 10.23 -9.05 -1.06
N ALA A 294 10.38 -10.29 -1.49
CA ALA A 294 10.30 -10.69 -2.90
C ALA A 294 8.86 -11.03 -3.31
N ASN A 295 8.18 -11.80 -2.47
CA ASN A 295 6.77 -12.14 -2.65
C ASN A 295 6.12 -12.50 -1.31
N MET A 296 4.79 -12.46 -1.31
CA MET A 296 3.97 -12.91 -0.19
C MET A 296 2.85 -13.79 -0.69
N SER A 297 2.45 -14.77 0.13
CA SER A 297 1.28 -15.59 -0.14
C SER A 297 0.40 -15.68 1.11
N VAL A 298 -0.90 -15.55 0.93
CA VAL A 298 -1.87 -15.68 2.03
C VAL A 298 -2.67 -16.95 1.84
N LEU A 299 -2.48 -17.92 2.74
CA LEU A 299 -3.22 -19.18 2.79
C LEU A 299 -4.46 -18.96 3.66
N LYS A 300 -5.62 -18.92 3.04
CA LYS A 300 -6.88 -18.63 3.72
C LYS A 300 -7.66 -19.88 4.09
N ASP A 301 -7.45 -20.97 3.33
CA ASP A 301 -8.20 -22.20 3.49
C ASP A 301 -7.47 -23.19 4.38
N ALA A 302 -8.23 -23.97 5.15
CA ALA A 302 -7.69 -24.98 6.05
C ALA A 302 -6.86 -26.03 5.32
N SER A 303 -7.22 -26.41 4.09
CA SER A 303 -6.46 -27.37 3.26
C SER A 303 -5.07 -26.83 2.91
N ALA A 304 -4.97 -25.56 2.51
CA ALA A 304 -3.69 -24.92 2.22
C ALA A 304 -2.83 -24.69 3.48
N ALA A 305 -3.47 -24.43 4.62
CA ALA A 305 -2.83 -24.18 5.91
C ALA A 305 -2.53 -25.47 6.73
N ALA A 306 -3.07 -26.63 6.31
CA ALA A 306 -3.00 -27.89 7.05
C ALA A 306 -1.57 -28.33 7.41
N ILE A 307 -0.60 -28.01 6.56
CA ILE A 307 0.81 -28.32 6.76
C ILE A 307 1.40 -27.65 8.03
N TYR A 308 0.78 -26.54 8.48
CA TYR A 308 1.17 -25.83 9.70
C TYR A 308 0.37 -26.30 10.94
N GLY A 309 -0.50 -27.31 10.77
CA GLY A 309 -1.32 -27.86 11.85
C GLY A 309 -2.21 -26.81 12.51
N ALA A 310 -2.44 -26.96 13.82
CA ALA A 310 -3.31 -26.07 14.61
C ALA A 310 -2.86 -24.60 14.58
N ARG A 311 -1.57 -24.32 14.38
CA ARG A 311 -1.04 -22.94 14.26
C ARG A 311 -1.55 -22.22 13.02
N GLY A 312 -1.93 -22.95 11.96
CA GLY A 312 -2.50 -22.39 10.74
C GLY A 312 -4.00 -22.13 10.78
N ALA A 313 -4.69 -22.40 11.88
CA ALA A 313 -6.16 -22.33 11.97
C ALA A 313 -6.73 -20.93 11.66
N ASN A 314 -5.99 -19.86 11.95
CA ASN A 314 -6.37 -18.48 11.65
C ASN A 314 -5.85 -17.98 10.28
N GLY A 315 -5.40 -18.91 9.41
CA GLY A 315 -4.70 -18.59 8.16
C GLY A 315 -3.20 -18.45 8.34
N VAL A 316 -2.49 -18.42 7.21
CA VAL A 316 -1.02 -18.30 7.22
C VAL A 316 -0.59 -17.24 6.20
N ILE A 317 0.33 -16.38 6.61
CA ILE A 317 0.99 -15.40 5.75
C ILE A 317 2.41 -15.87 5.51
N LEU A 318 2.69 -16.28 4.29
CA LEU A 318 4.02 -16.70 3.85
C LEU A 318 4.75 -15.49 3.27
N ILE A 319 5.94 -15.24 3.73
CA ILE A 319 6.80 -14.15 3.25
C ILE A 319 8.10 -14.75 2.76
N GLN A 320 8.47 -14.39 1.56
CA GLN A 320 9.75 -14.75 0.98
C GLN A 320 10.61 -13.50 0.82
N THR A 321 11.82 -13.53 1.37
CA THR A 321 12.76 -12.43 1.22
C THR A 321 13.54 -12.54 -0.08
N LYS A 322 14.07 -11.41 -0.53
CA LYS A 322 14.95 -11.34 -1.69
C LYS A 322 16.21 -12.15 -1.45
N GLN A 323 16.64 -12.85 -2.50
CA GLN A 323 17.87 -13.62 -2.50
C GLN A 323 18.91 -12.93 -3.39
N GLY A 324 20.19 -13.15 -3.07
CA GLY A 324 21.29 -12.70 -3.91
C GLY A 324 21.23 -13.35 -5.29
N ARG A 325 21.76 -12.66 -6.29
CA ARG A 325 21.81 -13.15 -7.68
C ARG A 325 23.26 -13.23 -8.14
N VAL A 326 23.53 -14.16 -9.05
CA VAL A 326 24.82 -14.26 -9.73
C VAL A 326 25.07 -12.98 -10.54
N GLY A 327 26.22 -12.36 -10.34
CA GLY A 327 26.57 -11.12 -11.01
C GLY A 327 27.55 -10.27 -10.19
N LYS A 328 27.99 -9.17 -10.78
CA LYS A 328 28.85 -8.20 -10.10
C LYS A 328 28.14 -7.60 -8.88
N ALA A 329 28.90 -7.27 -7.85
CA ALA A 329 28.38 -6.56 -6.69
C ALA A 329 27.72 -5.25 -7.12
N THR A 330 26.46 -5.07 -6.73
CA THR A 330 25.67 -3.86 -6.99
C THR A 330 25.29 -3.24 -5.66
N VAL A 331 25.58 -1.96 -5.53
CA VAL A 331 25.19 -1.15 -4.35
C VAL A 331 24.03 -0.27 -4.75
N ILE A 332 22.98 -0.28 -3.95
CA ILE A 332 21.76 0.49 -4.17
C ILE A 332 21.50 1.35 -2.94
N TYR A 333 21.30 2.64 -3.15
CA TYR A 333 20.81 3.54 -2.12
C TYR A 333 19.41 4.02 -2.49
N LYS A 334 18.49 3.97 -1.53
CA LYS A 334 17.13 4.51 -1.64
C LYS A 334 16.93 5.54 -0.55
N GLY A 335 16.51 6.75 -0.92
CA GLY A 335 16.10 7.80 0.01
C GLY A 335 14.65 8.18 -0.24
N GLN A 336 13.89 8.32 0.83
CA GLN A 336 12.49 8.75 0.79
C GLN A 336 12.24 9.81 1.84
N VAL A 337 11.48 10.84 1.47
CA VAL A 337 10.96 11.88 2.37
C VAL A 337 9.46 11.98 2.16
N GLY A 338 8.70 12.03 3.23
CA GLY A 338 7.25 12.13 3.19
C GLY A 338 6.72 13.09 4.25
N PHE A 339 5.60 13.73 3.95
CA PHE A 339 4.84 14.54 4.88
C PHE A 339 3.47 13.93 5.06
N SER A 340 2.93 14.02 6.27
CA SER A 340 1.62 13.47 6.62
C SER A 340 0.79 14.55 7.31
N GLU A 341 -0.50 14.56 7.00
CA GLU A 341 -1.49 15.42 7.67
C GLU A 341 -2.67 14.54 8.11
N PRO A 342 -3.43 14.94 9.14
CA PRO A 342 -4.68 14.25 9.48
C PRO A 342 -5.62 14.27 8.27
N GLU A 343 -6.09 13.11 7.84
CA GLU A 343 -7.01 12.99 6.70
C GLU A 343 -8.34 13.70 6.96
N ARG A 344 -8.79 13.66 8.22
CA ARG A 344 -10.04 14.26 8.64
C ARG A 344 -9.93 14.82 10.05
N ARG A 345 -10.44 16.03 10.24
CA ARG A 345 -10.71 16.63 11.55
C ARG A 345 -12.19 16.56 11.83
N LEU A 346 -12.55 16.49 13.09
CA LEU A 346 -13.96 16.56 13.51
C LEU A 346 -14.42 18.02 13.45
N ASP A 347 -15.66 18.22 13.01
CA ASP A 347 -16.32 19.51 13.07
C ASP A 347 -16.77 19.73 14.51
N MET A 348 -16.07 20.61 15.22
CA MET A 348 -16.31 20.90 16.63
C MET A 348 -17.05 22.22 16.76
N MET A 349 -17.80 22.37 17.86
CA MET A 349 -18.49 23.61 18.17
C MET A 349 -17.48 24.76 18.30
N ASN A 350 -17.72 25.88 17.62
CA ASN A 350 -17.05 27.13 17.88
C ASN A 350 -17.58 27.75 19.18
N GLY A 351 -16.97 28.84 19.62
CA GLY A 351 -17.34 29.47 20.90
C GLY A 351 -18.81 29.88 20.99
N LYS A 352 -19.39 30.41 19.92
CA LYS A 352 -20.81 30.84 19.91
C LYS A 352 -21.75 29.62 19.98
N GLU A 353 -21.45 28.57 19.24
CA GLU A 353 -22.23 27.33 19.27
C GLU A 353 -22.13 26.66 20.65
N TYR A 354 -20.95 26.70 21.27
CA TYR A 354 -20.75 26.15 22.60
C TYR A 354 -21.55 26.90 23.67
N VAL A 355 -21.56 28.23 23.63
CA VAL A 355 -22.41 29.04 24.56
C VAL A 355 -23.88 28.71 24.37
N LYS A 356 -24.34 28.61 23.10
CA LYS A 356 -25.74 28.22 22.79
C LYS A 356 -26.06 26.84 23.33
N TYR A 357 -25.17 25.86 23.11
CA TYR A 357 -25.29 24.50 23.65
C TYR A 357 -25.43 24.52 25.18
N LEU A 358 -24.59 25.27 25.88
CA LEU A 358 -24.68 25.38 27.34
C LEU A 358 -25.98 26.06 27.81
N GLN A 359 -26.46 27.07 27.11
CA GLN A 359 -27.75 27.70 27.40
C GLN A 359 -28.88 26.69 27.27
N ASP A 360 -28.93 25.94 26.16
CA ASP A 360 -29.94 24.90 25.91
C ASP A 360 -29.84 23.79 26.97
N TYR A 361 -28.63 23.36 27.32
CA TYR A 361 -28.39 22.32 28.33
C TYR A 361 -28.91 22.75 29.71
N PHE A 362 -28.60 23.98 30.18
CA PHE A 362 -29.03 24.45 31.48
C PHE A 362 -30.52 24.81 31.52
N HIS A 363 -31.06 25.31 30.41
CA HIS A 363 -32.51 25.49 30.26
C HIS A 363 -33.27 24.18 30.48
N LEU A 364 -32.88 23.13 29.75
CA LEU A 364 -33.52 21.81 29.82
C LEU A 364 -33.29 21.09 31.16
N LYS A 365 -32.08 21.19 31.73
CA LYS A 365 -31.72 20.50 32.95
C LYS A 365 -32.30 21.13 34.22
N ASN A 366 -32.29 22.45 34.27
CA ASN A 366 -32.62 23.19 35.49
C ASN A 366 -33.95 23.96 35.36
N ASN A 367 -34.60 23.91 34.21
CA ASN A 367 -35.83 24.66 33.88
C ASN A 367 -35.66 26.19 34.10
N LEU A 368 -34.47 26.73 33.76
CA LEU A 368 -34.13 28.15 33.86
C LEU A 368 -34.52 28.87 32.55
N ASP A 369 -34.93 30.13 32.67
CA ASP A 369 -35.19 30.98 31.52
C ASP A 369 -33.87 31.35 30.79
N TYR A 370 -33.91 31.47 29.46
CA TYR A 370 -32.73 31.88 28.68
C TYR A 370 -32.18 33.25 29.08
N SER A 371 -33.00 34.15 29.55
CA SER A 371 -32.59 35.46 30.05
C SER A 371 -31.69 35.38 31.29
N GLU A 372 -31.79 34.30 32.06
CA GLU A 372 -30.96 34.05 33.24
C GLU A 372 -29.64 33.37 32.92
N LEU A 373 -29.51 32.79 31.73
CA LEU A 373 -28.38 31.98 31.25
C LEU A 373 -27.38 32.84 30.48
N THR A 374 -26.87 33.89 31.12
CA THR A 374 -25.81 34.74 30.53
C THR A 374 -24.47 34.00 30.48
N PRO A 375 -23.58 34.31 29.52
CA PRO A 375 -22.26 33.67 29.41
C PRO A 375 -21.46 33.71 30.73
N GLU A 376 -21.55 34.80 31.49
CA GLU A 376 -20.92 34.95 32.81
C GLU A 376 -21.38 33.89 33.82
N LYS A 377 -22.67 33.55 33.79
CA LYS A 377 -23.24 32.58 34.74
C LYS A 377 -23.02 31.13 34.34
N ILE A 378 -22.92 30.84 33.03
CA ILE A 378 -22.80 29.47 32.51
C ILE A 378 -21.36 29.03 32.26
N LEU A 379 -20.45 29.94 31.94
CA LEU A 379 -19.03 29.67 31.77
C LEU A 379 -18.26 29.69 33.10
N GLY A 380 -17.11 29.03 33.15
CA GLY A 380 -16.14 29.18 34.23
C GLY A 380 -15.49 30.57 34.21
N ALA A 381 -14.82 30.99 35.28
CA ALA A 381 -14.21 32.31 35.36
C ALA A 381 -13.20 32.56 34.22
N ASP A 382 -12.29 31.61 34.01
CA ASP A 382 -11.26 31.67 32.95
C ASP A 382 -11.89 31.60 31.55
N GLU A 383 -12.91 30.77 31.39
CA GLU A 383 -13.65 30.62 30.12
C GLU A 383 -14.40 31.95 29.81
N TYR A 384 -14.98 32.58 30.81
CA TYR A 384 -15.67 33.85 30.62
C TYR A 384 -14.71 35.00 30.29
N ALA A 385 -13.53 35.05 30.91
CA ALA A 385 -12.49 35.99 30.55
C ALA A 385 -12.03 35.83 29.09
N ASN A 386 -11.87 34.60 28.61
CA ASN A 386 -11.55 34.32 27.22
C ASN A 386 -12.71 34.67 26.27
N TYR A 387 -13.95 34.39 26.68
CA TYR A 387 -15.15 34.80 25.94
C TYR A 387 -15.19 36.32 25.74
N GLN A 388 -14.97 37.09 26.79
CA GLN A 388 -14.94 38.57 26.73
C GLN A 388 -13.79 39.07 25.84
N ALA A 389 -12.65 38.39 25.89
CA ALA A 389 -11.48 38.71 25.06
C ALA A 389 -11.56 38.20 23.61
N GLY A 390 -12.61 37.46 23.26
CA GLY A 390 -12.76 36.85 21.95
C GLY A 390 -11.68 35.81 21.62
N ARG A 391 -11.11 35.16 22.63
CA ARG A 391 -10.07 34.13 22.47
C ARG A 391 -10.71 32.75 22.46
N GLU A 392 -10.50 32.00 21.38
CA GLU A 392 -10.96 30.61 21.24
C GLU A 392 -9.76 29.69 21.03
N THR A 393 -9.83 28.50 21.58
CA THR A 393 -8.84 27.42 21.42
C THR A 393 -9.42 26.34 20.53
N ASP A 394 -8.81 26.08 19.34
CA ASP A 394 -9.04 24.84 18.63
C ASP A 394 -8.16 23.75 19.24
N TRP A 395 -8.76 22.87 20.02
CA TRP A 395 -8.06 21.77 20.68
C TRP A 395 -7.47 20.76 19.71
N GLN A 396 -7.98 20.67 18.48
CA GLN A 396 -7.39 19.82 17.46
C GLN A 396 -6.08 20.42 16.92
N ASP A 397 -5.97 21.74 16.81
CA ASP A 397 -4.70 22.41 16.46
C ASP A 397 -3.62 22.22 17.54
N VAL A 398 -4.03 22.14 18.81
CA VAL A 398 -3.11 21.84 19.94
C VAL A 398 -2.57 20.40 19.87
N ILE A 399 -3.39 19.46 19.39
CA ILE A 399 -3.09 18.02 19.36
C ILE A 399 -2.35 17.63 18.10
N PHE A 400 -2.75 18.19 16.95
CA PHE A 400 -2.25 17.77 15.65
C PHE A 400 -1.14 18.69 15.13
N ARG A 401 -0.21 18.06 14.42
CA ARG A 401 0.86 18.74 13.67
C ARG A 401 1.04 18.09 12.31
N LYS A 402 1.84 18.70 11.45
CA LYS A 402 2.33 18.04 10.23
C LYS A 402 3.34 16.96 10.61
N GLY A 403 3.05 15.74 10.20
CA GLY A 403 3.95 14.61 10.36
C GLY A 403 5.05 14.63 9.29
N PHE A 404 6.17 13.98 9.60
CA PHE A 404 7.34 13.92 8.73
C PHE A 404 7.98 12.53 8.80
N THR A 405 8.28 11.95 7.64
CA THR A 405 8.94 10.64 7.56
C THR A 405 10.14 10.71 6.64
N THR A 406 11.27 10.16 7.09
CA THR A 406 12.41 9.84 6.23
C THR A 406 12.71 8.35 6.28
N ASN A 407 13.13 7.81 5.14
CA ASN A 407 13.67 6.46 5.04
C ASN A 407 14.97 6.51 4.23
N HIS A 408 16.01 5.92 4.77
CA HIS A 408 17.28 5.74 4.10
C HIS A 408 17.63 4.26 4.10
N GLU A 409 17.80 3.69 2.92
CA GLU A 409 18.17 2.28 2.75
C GLU A 409 19.42 2.16 1.89
N LEU A 410 20.38 1.39 2.37
CA LEU A 410 21.59 0.99 1.66
C LEU A 410 21.55 -0.53 1.48
N GLY A 411 21.55 -0.99 0.22
CA GLY A 411 21.58 -2.39 -0.14
C GLY A 411 22.84 -2.75 -0.92
N ILE A 412 23.34 -3.96 -0.72
CA ILE A 412 24.39 -4.56 -1.54
C ILE A 412 23.96 -5.97 -1.92
N SER A 413 24.10 -6.33 -3.20
CA SER A 413 23.81 -7.69 -3.69
C SER A 413 24.78 -8.09 -4.77
N GLY A 414 25.04 -9.39 -4.87
CA GLY A 414 25.94 -9.94 -5.90
C GLY A 414 26.20 -11.42 -5.67
N GLY A 415 27.13 -11.98 -6.44
CA GLY A 415 27.57 -13.35 -6.22
C GLY A 415 28.13 -14.03 -7.44
N THR A 416 28.60 -15.24 -7.21
CA THR A 416 29.08 -16.21 -8.19
C THR A 416 28.07 -17.35 -8.32
N GLU A 417 28.30 -18.32 -9.18
CA GLU A 417 27.48 -19.54 -9.26
C GLU A 417 27.47 -20.35 -7.95
N SER A 418 28.58 -20.26 -7.17
CA SER A 418 28.69 -20.95 -5.90
C SER A 418 28.13 -20.18 -4.73
N THR A 419 28.29 -18.84 -4.70
CA THR A 419 27.91 -18.01 -3.56
C THR A 419 27.11 -16.80 -4.02
N THR A 420 25.91 -16.61 -3.48
CA THR A 420 25.12 -15.39 -3.69
C THR A 420 24.78 -14.73 -2.37
N TYR A 421 24.74 -13.41 -2.37
CA TYR A 421 24.45 -12.62 -1.17
C TYR A 421 23.60 -11.39 -1.49
N ILE A 422 22.81 -11.00 -0.51
CA ILE A 422 22.15 -9.70 -0.43
C ILE A 422 22.15 -9.25 1.03
N ALA A 423 22.51 -8.00 1.25
CA ALA A 423 22.41 -7.36 2.56
C ALA A 423 21.79 -5.98 2.42
N SER A 424 21.05 -5.56 3.43
CA SER A 424 20.51 -4.20 3.51
C SER A 424 20.56 -3.65 4.93
N LEU A 425 20.73 -2.34 5.00
CA LEU A 425 20.58 -1.52 6.20
C LEU A 425 19.57 -0.44 5.88
N SER A 426 18.49 -0.35 6.65
CA SER A 426 17.54 0.74 6.52
C SER A 426 17.29 1.44 7.84
N HIS A 427 17.10 2.76 7.78
CA HIS A 427 16.73 3.59 8.92
C HIS A 427 15.54 4.46 8.56
N VAL A 428 14.46 4.29 9.33
CA VAL A 428 13.21 5.04 9.20
C VAL A 428 13.04 5.91 10.42
N LEU A 429 12.84 7.21 10.21
CA LEU A 429 12.41 8.16 11.21
C LEU A 429 11.04 8.67 10.84
N THR A 430 10.08 8.59 11.76
CA THR A 430 8.73 9.11 11.58
C THR A 430 8.36 10.00 12.76
N LYS A 431 8.05 11.26 12.49
CA LYS A 431 7.33 12.14 13.43
C LYS A 431 5.85 12.05 13.10
N GLY A 432 5.03 11.65 14.09
CA GLY A 432 3.60 11.45 13.90
C GLY A 432 2.83 12.76 13.72
N VAL A 433 1.60 12.63 13.24
CA VAL A 433 0.65 13.75 13.09
C VAL A 433 0.10 14.26 14.41
N MET A 434 0.27 13.53 15.51
CA MET A 434 -0.01 14.01 16.86
C MET A 434 1.29 14.48 17.52
N GLU A 435 1.19 15.51 18.35
CA GLU A 435 2.33 16.09 19.08
C GLU A 435 3.04 15.02 19.92
N ASN A 436 4.37 15.10 20.05
CA ASN A 436 5.20 14.17 20.83
C ASN A 436 5.06 12.67 20.46
N THR A 437 4.54 12.33 19.29
CA THR A 437 4.51 10.94 18.79
C THR A 437 5.51 10.74 17.68
N GLY A 438 6.18 9.60 17.69
CA GLY A 438 7.18 9.28 16.66
C GLY A 438 7.69 7.85 16.76
N MET A 439 8.52 7.49 15.79
CA MET A 439 9.17 6.18 15.70
C MET A 439 10.54 6.32 15.01
N HIS A 440 11.52 5.66 15.56
CA HIS A 440 12.79 5.35 14.92
C HIS A 440 12.87 3.85 14.72
N ARG A 441 13.17 3.40 13.51
CA ARG A 441 13.34 1.97 13.22
C ARG A 441 14.58 1.75 12.36
N THR A 442 15.45 0.89 12.83
CA THR A 442 16.62 0.43 12.08
C THR A 442 16.47 -1.06 11.80
N ASN A 443 16.60 -1.44 10.53
CA ASN A 443 16.56 -2.82 10.08
C ASN A 443 17.91 -3.19 9.44
N VAL A 444 18.40 -4.37 9.78
CA VAL A 444 19.53 -5.03 9.13
C VAL A 444 19.04 -6.36 8.58
N SER A 445 19.26 -6.60 7.30
CA SER A 445 18.92 -7.87 6.66
C SER A 445 20.15 -8.44 5.95
N LEU A 446 20.34 -9.75 6.04
CA LEU A 446 21.41 -10.48 5.37
C LEU A 446 20.86 -11.82 4.88
N ASN A 447 21.04 -12.10 3.62
CA ASN A 447 20.79 -13.42 3.04
C ASN A 447 22.04 -13.87 2.27
N VAL A 448 22.55 -15.05 2.61
CA VAL A 448 23.69 -15.67 1.94
C VAL A 448 23.31 -17.09 1.58
N THR A 449 23.58 -17.47 0.34
CA THR A 449 23.38 -18.84 -0.16
C THR A 449 24.70 -19.34 -0.72
N GLN A 450 25.08 -20.56 -0.33
CA GLN A 450 26.29 -21.25 -0.78
C GLN A 450 25.91 -22.59 -1.39
N ASN A 451 26.34 -22.83 -2.63
CA ASN A 451 26.26 -24.11 -3.30
C ASN A 451 27.61 -24.83 -3.15
N LEU A 452 27.62 -26.00 -2.55
CA LEU A 452 28.79 -26.87 -2.40
C LEU A 452 28.64 -28.05 -3.37
N GLY A 453 29.20 -27.88 -4.56
CA GLY A 453 28.95 -28.79 -5.65
C GLY A 453 27.49 -28.77 -6.11
N LYS A 454 27.01 -29.87 -6.67
CA LYS A 454 25.63 -30.02 -7.19
C LYS A 454 24.67 -30.64 -6.15
N TRP A 455 25.23 -31.16 -5.06
CA TRP A 455 24.49 -31.99 -4.12
C TRP A 455 24.12 -31.29 -2.79
N LEU A 456 24.79 -30.17 -2.44
CA LEU A 456 24.53 -29.49 -1.18
C LEU A 456 24.39 -27.97 -1.40
N LYS A 457 23.27 -27.43 -0.92
CA LYS A 457 22.98 -25.99 -0.89
C LYS A 457 22.70 -25.58 0.55
N ILE A 458 23.47 -24.62 1.05
CA ILE A 458 23.30 -24.05 2.39
C ILE A 458 22.85 -22.59 2.24
N GLY A 459 21.90 -22.17 3.07
CA GLY A 459 21.49 -20.77 3.14
C GLY A 459 21.33 -20.29 4.57
N VAL A 460 21.65 -19.02 4.77
CA VAL A 460 21.45 -18.29 6.03
C VAL A 460 20.72 -16.99 5.72
N ASN A 461 19.64 -16.74 6.44
CA ASN A 461 18.90 -15.50 6.42
C ASN A 461 18.84 -14.93 7.85
N MET A 462 19.25 -13.69 8.01
CA MET A 462 19.20 -12.95 9.27
C MET A 462 18.44 -11.65 9.06
N GLN A 463 17.54 -11.37 9.98
CA GLN A 463 16.88 -10.06 10.08
C GLN A 463 16.95 -9.57 11.52
N ALA A 464 17.43 -8.35 11.68
CA ALA A 464 17.49 -7.68 12.97
C ALA A 464 16.81 -6.31 12.87
N THR A 465 15.96 -6.03 13.85
CA THR A 465 15.20 -4.77 13.92
C THR A 465 15.34 -4.19 15.31
N GLU A 466 15.69 -2.91 15.38
CA GLU A 466 15.51 -2.10 16.59
C GLU A 466 14.51 -0.99 16.28
N LYS A 467 13.48 -0.87 17.13
CA LYS A 467 12.42 0.12 17.03
C LYS A 467 12.29 0.86 18.36
N THR A 468 12.34 2.20 18.32
CA THR A 468 12.10 3.08 19.46
C THR A 468 10.84 3.90 19.17
N LEU A 469 9.99 4.05 20.16
CA LEU A 469 8.76 4.83 20.04
C LEU A 469 8.82 6.03 20.97
N ASP A 470 8.51 7.22 20.44
CA ASP A 470 8.37 8.45 21.21
C ASP A 470 7.00 8.50 21.89
N GLY A 471 6.85 9.35 22.89
CA GLY A 471 5.60 9.57 23.60
C GLY A 471 5.81 10.13 25.02
N PRO A 472 4.72 10.28 25.76
CA PRO A 472 3.33 10.04 25.39
C PRO A 472 2.81 11.11 24.43
N GLY A 473 1.91 10.71 23.54
CA GLY A 473 1.15 11.67 22.73
C GLY A 473 -0.02 12.29 23.53
N PRO A 474 -0.62 13.38 23.03
CA PRO A 474 -1.79 13.97 23.63
C PRO A 474 -3.02 13.07 23.53
N SER A 475 -3.97 13.26 24.44
CA SER A 475 -5.25 12.55 24.42
C SER A 475 -6.25 13.26 23.51
N LEU A 476 -6.55 12.68 22.33
CA LEU A 476 -7.57 13.21 21.45
C LEU A 476 -8.95 13.25 22.14
N GLU A 477 -9.31 12.18 22.85
CA GLU A 477 -10.58 12.08 23.56
C GLU A 477 -10.76 13.21 24.58
N SER A 478 -9.70 13.56 25.31
CA SER A 478 -9.75 14.67 26.28
C SER A 478 -9.95 16.01 25.55
N GLY A 479 -9.23 16.25 24.46
CA GLY A 479 -9.32 17.50 23.72
C GLY A 479 -10.71 17.75 23.11
N LEU A 480 -11.40 16.69 22.64
CA LEU A 480 -12.74 16.80 22.06
C LEU A 480 -13.85 17.12 23.09
N LYS A 481 -13.55 17.06 24.38
CA LYS A 481 -14.51 17.32 25.47
C LYS A 481 -14.33 18.68 26.12
N LEU A 482 -13.32 19.45 25.69
CA LEU A 482 -13.00 20.74 26.29
C LEU A 482 -13.73 21.88 25.61
N SER A 483 -13.99 22.90 26.40
CA SER A 483 -14.57 24.17 25.95
C SER A 483 -13.62 24.89 24.98
N PRO A 484 -14.12 25.48 23.89
CA PRO A 484 -13.31 26.35 23.04
C PRO A 484 -12.82 27.60 23.73
N TYR A 485 -13.41 28.00 24.86
CA TYR A 485 -12.96 29.14 25.67
C TYR A 485 -11.96 28.76 26.76
N SER A 486 -11.58 27.48 26.89
CA SER A 486 -10.59 27.07 27.88
C SER A 486 -9.15 27.26 27.39
N SER A 487 -8.22 27.56 28.29
CA SER A 487 -6.83 27.89 27.98
C SER A 487 -5.93 26.66 28.10
N VAL A 488 -5.02 26.48 27.12
CA VAL A 488 -4.01 25.40 27.11
C VAL A 488 -3.01 25.56 28.25
N TYR A 489 -2.59 26.80 28.49
CA TYR A 489 -1.60 27.18 29.49
C TYR A 489 -2.20 28.12 30.54
N ASP A 490 -1.63 28.10 31.75
CA ASP A 490 -1.91 29.09 32.80
C ASP A 490 -1.17 30.42 32.53
N GLU A 491 -1.33 31.39 33.41
CA GLU A 491 -0.70 32.71 33.29
C GLU A 491 0.83 32.65 33.38
N GLU A 492 1.38 31.63 34.05
CA GLU A 492 2.82 31.38 34.17
C GLU A 492 3.40 30.59 32.99
N GLY A 493 2.57 30.16 32.00
CA GLY A 493 2.99 29.40 30.84
C GLY A 493 3.14 27.90 31.10
N ASN A 494 2.66 27.39 32.24
CA ASN A 494 2.59 25.96 32.48
C ASN A 494 1.32 25.37 31.87
N ILE A 495 1.33 24.05 31.64
CA ILE A 495 0.14 23.34 31.13
C ILE A 495 -0.97 23.44 32.19
N ASN A 496 -2.10 24.05 31.81
CA ASN A 496 -3.29 24.10 32.66
C ASN A 496 -3.94 22.71 32.68
N PHE A 497 -3.73 21.93 33.74
CA PHE A 497 -4.20 20.55 33.81
C PHE A 497 -5.71 20.40 33.73
N TYR A 498 -6.44 21.37 34.26
CA TYR A 498 -7.91 21.40 34.28
C TYR A 498 -8.43 22.71 33.68
N PRO A 499 -8.48 22.77 32.32
CA PRO A 499 -8.80 24.01 31.62
C PRO A 499 -10.23 24.52 31.83
N MET A 500 -11.12 23.69 32.37
CA MET A 500 -12.51 23.99 32.65
C MET A 500 -12.72 24.04 34.18
N THR A 501 -12.73 25.22 34.78
CA THR A 501 -12.80 25.40 36.24
C THR A 501 -14.09 24.83 36.87
N ARG A 502 -15.20 24.81 36.12
CA ARG A 502 -16.47 24.20 36.55
C ARG A 502 -16.58 22.70 36.33
N ASN A 503 -15.69 22.10 35.52
CA ASN A 503 -15.72 20.69 35.18
C ASN A 503 -14.32 20.09 35.14
N THR A 504 -13.80 19.72 36.29
CA THR A 504 -12.47 19.10 36.44
C THR A 504 -12.42 17.62 36.06
N LEU A 505 -13.51 17.05 35.55
CA LEU A 505 -13.52 15.67 35.01
C LEU A 505 -12.72 15.56 33.73
N PHE A 506 -12.56 16.67 33.00
CA PHE A 506 -11.83 16.69 31.73
C PHE A 506 -10.49 17.38 31.91
N SER A 507 -9.43 16.65 31.61
CA SER A 507 -8.07 17.17 31.70
C SER A 507 -7.58 17.66 30.34
N ASN A 508 -6.60 18.57 30.38
CA ASN A 508 -5.88 19.01 29.20
C ASN A 508 -5.27 17.83 28.43
N PRO A 509 -5.43 17.74 27.11
CA PRO A 509 -4.84 16.68 26.32
C PRO A 509 -3.31 16.57 26.45
N LEU A 510 -2.63 17.68 26.77
CA LEU A 510 -1.18 17.74 26.96
C LEU A 510 -0.74 17.41 28.39
N SER A 511 -1.64 17.09 29.31
CA SER A 511 -1.37 16.99 30.76
C SER A 511 -0.24 16.02 31.13
N ASN A 512 0.07 15.02 30.30
CA ASN A 512 1.15 14.08 30.50
C ASN A 512 2.26 14.17 29.44
N ILE A 513 2.27 15.17 28.58
CA ILE A 513 3.20 15.27 27.45
C ILE A 513 4.67 15.41 27.89
N LYS A 514 4.91 15.91 29.10
CA LYS A 514 6.24 16.07 29.69
C LYS A 514 6.74 14.82 30.43
N ALA A 515 6.01 13.70 30.36
CA ALA A 515 6.50 12.45 30.94
C ALA A 515 7.65 11.87 30.09
N ASP A 516 8.64 11.29 30.76
CA ASP A 516 9.73 10.60 30.09
C ASP A 516 9.29 9.19 29.69
N TYR A 517 9.47 8.88 28.40
CA TYR A 517 9.16 7.57 27.82
C TYR A 517 10.39 7.00 27.12
N ASP A 518 10.76 5.78 27.48
CA ASP A 518 11.78 5.00 26.79
C ASP A 518 11.18 3.65 26.42
N ARG A 519 10.73 3.49 25.17
CA ARG A 519 10.15 2.25 24.66
C ARG A 519 10.99 1.73 23.52
N LYS A 520 11.66 0.60 23.75
CA LYS A 520 12.55 -0.04 22.79
C LYS A 520 12.10 -1.47 22.53
N PHE A 521 12.04 -1.82 21.26
CA PHE A 521 11.72 -3.16 20.78
C PHE A 521 12.86 -3.65 19.91
N ARG A 522 13.37 -4.83 20.23
CA ARG A 522 14.40 -5.50 19.42
C ARG A 522 13.89 -6.84 18.98
N ASN A 523 14.10 -7.15 17.73
CA ASN A 523 13.75 -8.43 17.14
C ASN A 523 14.93 -8.94 16.32
N ILE A 524 15.35 -10.19 16.57
CA ILE A 524 16.38 -10.88 15.81
C ILE A 524 15.78 -12.19 15.34
N PHE A 525 15.71 -12.36 14.05
CA PHE A 525 15.32 -13.58 13.38
C PHE A 525 16.50 -14.15 12.62
N LEU A 526 16.81 -15.40 12.86
CA LEU A 526 17.82 -16.16 12.16
C LEU A 526 17.18 -17.41 11.59
N SER A 527 17.30 -17.61 10.30
CA SER A 527 16.90 -18.84 9.61
C SER A 527 18.09 -19.40 8.85
N SER A 528 18.33 -20.70 8.96
CA SER A 528 19.33 -21.41 8.19
C SER A 528 18.76 -22.70 7.63
N TYR A 529 19.22 -23.08 6.46
CA TYR A 529 18.82 -24.34 5.84
C TYR A 529 19.98 -25.03 5.14
N ALA A 530 19.89 -26.35 5.06
CA ALA A 530 20.73 -27.15 4.18
C ALA A 530 19.84 -28.07 3.35
N ASN A 531 19.96 -27.98 2.03
CA ASN A 531 19.34 -28.90 1.08
C ASN A 531 20.40 -29.86 0.58
N VAL A 532 20.13 -31.14 0.68
CA VAL A 532 21.01 -32.25 0.24
C VAL A 532 20.27 -33.03 -0.83
N ASP A 533 20.79 -33.07 -2.04
CA ASP A 533 20.33 -33.99 -3.08
C ASP A 533 21.03 -35.33 -2.86
N LEU A 534 20.26 -36.34 -2.51
CA LEU A 534 20.78 -37.68 -2.22
C LEU A 534 21.09 -38.47 -3.51
N PRO A 535 21.96 -39.50 -3.46
CA PRO A 535 22.36 -40.25 -4.66
C PRO A 535 21.20 -40.94 -5.42
N VAL A 536 20.05 -41.08 -4.74
CA VAL A 536 18.83 -41.64 -5.37
C VAL A 536 18.12 -40.54 -6.15
N LYS A 537 17.90 -40.72 -7.43
CA LYS A 537 17.22 -39.74 -8.29
C LYS A 537 15.87 -39.34 -7.73
N GLY A 538 15.67 -38.04 -7.53
CA GLY A 538 14.44 -37.48 -7.00
C GLY A 538 14.33 -37.49 -5.48
N LEU A 539 15.33 -38.03 -4.74
CA LEU A 539 15.35 -38.02 -3.30
C LEU A 539 16.19 -36.85 -2.77
N SER A 540 15.57 -35.97 -1.98
CA SER A 540 16.23 -34.82 -1.35
C SER A 540 15.91 -34.75 0.13
N PHE A 541 16.87 -34.27 0.90
CA PHE A 541 16.72 -34.00 2.31
C PHE A 541 16.96 -32.52 2.59
N ARG A 542 16.06 -31.89 3.33
CA ARG A 542 16.20 -30.51 3.77
C ARG A 542 16.11 -30.44 5.29
N THR A 543 17.07 -29.75 5.90
CA THR A 543 16.98 -29.38 7.31
C THR A 543 16.90 -27.86 7.40
N ASN A 544 15.98 -27.35 8.22
CA ASN A 544 15.77 -25.92 8.50
C ASN A 544 15.93 -25.70 10.00
N PHE A 545 16.69 -24.67 10.36
CA PHE A 545 16.77 -24.20 11.74
C PHE A 545 16.39 -22.73 11.80
N GLY A 546 15.47 -22.39 12.67
CA GLY A 546 15.00 -21.03 12.93
C GLY A 546 15.18 -20.65 14.39
N TYR A 547 15.59 -19.42 14.63
CA TYR A 547 15.70 -18.82 15.95
C TYR A 547 15.10 -17.42 15.95
N ASN A 548 14.19 -17.17 16.89
CA ASN A 548 13.59 -15.86 17.13
C ASN A 548 14.00 -15.38 18.53
N TYR A 549 14.48 -14.15 18.60
CA TYR A 549 14.68 -13.43 19.85
C TYR A 549 13.98 -12.08 19.79
N ARG A 550 13.15 -11.79 20.79
CA ARG A 550 12.47 -10.51 20.93
C ARG A 550 12.72 -9.94 22.32
N SER A 551 13.03 -8.65 22.38
CA SER A 551 13.13 -7.90 23.62
C SER A 551 12.22 -6.68 23.54
N SER A 552 11.47 -6.45 24.62
CA SER A 552 10.62 -5.27 24.77
C SER A 552 10.95 -4.61 26.10
N PHE A 553 11.53 -3.42 26.01
CA PHE A 553 11.76 -2.53 27.13
C PHE A 553 10.76 -1.39 27.09
N SER A 554 10.13 -1.10 28.23
CA SER A 554 9.24 0.05 28.41
C SER A 554 9.53 0.67 29.76
N GLY A 555 10.12 1.87 29.76
CA GLY A 555 10.31 2.74 30.90
C GLY A 555 9.39 3.94 30.77
N SER A 556 8.74 4.35 31.85
CA SER A 556 7.99 5.60 31.93
C SER A 556 8.22 6.28 33.27
N TYR A 557 8.39 7.60 33.24
CA TYR A 557 8.44 8.42 34.45
C TYR A 557 7.52 9.63 34.26
N TYR A 558 6.57 9.72 35.16
CA TYR A 558 5.65 10.85 35.28
C TYR A 558 6.15 11.73 36.41
N GLY A 559 6.82 12.82 36.09
CA GLY A 559 7.30 13.81 37.07
C GLY A 559 6.14 14.67 37.63
N ARG A 560 6.41 15.45 38.69
CA ARG A 560 5.46 16.37 39.31
C ARG A 560 4.88 17.44 38.35
N ASN A 561 5.55 17.66 37.22
CA ASN A 561 5.13 18.54 36.12
C ASN A 561 4.17 17.88 35.12
N THR A 562 3.65 16.70 35.45
CA THR A 562 2.60 15.99 34.73
C THR A 562 1.40 15.75 35.63
N LEU A 563 0.21 15.61 35.03
CA LEU A 563 -1.00 15.33 35.79
C LEU A 563 -0.89 14.02 36.60
N SER A 564 -0.44 12.95 35.95
CA SER A 564 -0.30 11.63 36.60
C SER A 564 0.77 11.62 37.69
N GLY A 565 1.84 12.38 37.55
CA GLY A 565 2.90 12.48 38.55
C GLY A 565 2.58 13.42 39.69
N LYS A 566 1.80 14.50 39.45
CA LYS A 566 1.38 15.44 40.46
C LYS A 566 0.56 14.76 41.59
N THR A 567 -0.31 13.83 41.22
CA THR A 567 -1.18 13.13 42.19
C THR A 567 -0.44 12.08 43.02
N SER A 568 0.72 11.59 42.58
CA SER A 568 1.50 10.56 43.26
C SER A 568 2.89 11.00 43.69
N ASP A 569 3.17 12.30 43.62
CA ASP A 569 4.49 12.91 43.94
C ASP A 569 5.64 12.38 43.05
N GLY A 570 5.28 11.94 41.87
CA GLY A 570 6.09 11.22 40.87
C GLY A 570 5.72 9.76 40.79
N SER A 571 5.78 9.19 39.57
CA SER A 571 5.49 7.78 39.33
C SER A 571 6.41 7.24 38.25
N ALA A 572 7.10 6.14 38.54
CA ALA A 572 7.95 5.44 37.59
C ALA A 572 7.48 3.99 37.37
N SER A 573 7.61 3.51 36.14
CA SER A 573 7.34 2.13 35.80
C SER A 573 8.38 1.62 34.80
N ILE A 574 8.94 0.45 35.04
CA ILE A 574 9.84 -0.24 34.14
C ILE A 574 9.31 -1.65 33.88
N SER A 575 9.21 -2.03 32.62
CA SER A 575 8.89 -3.38 32.19
C SER A 575 9.91 -3.85 31.16
N ASN A 576 10.56 -4.95 31.42
CA ASN A 576 11.49 -5.58 30.49
C ASN A 576 11.04 -7.01 30.23
N ARG A 577 10.86 -7.39 28.97
CA ARG A 577 10.41 -8.72 28.56
C ARG A 577 11.33 -9.24 27.47
N HIS A 578 11.72 -10.49 27.62
CA HIS A 578 12.50 -11.23 26.64
C HIS A 578 11.74 -12.48 26.24
N TYR A 579 11.71 -12.72 24.94
CA TYR A 579 11.08 -13.90 24.34
C TYR A 579 12.08 -14.55 23.42
N TYR A 580 12.18 -15.86 23.47
CA TYR A 580 12.95 -16.62 22.51
C TYR A 580 12.26 -17.95 22.20
N ASP A 581 12.34 -18.33 20.95
CA ASP A 581 11.88 -19.63 20.47
C ASP A 581 12.81 -20.13 19.37
N TYR A 582 12.85 -21.43 19.18
CA TYR A 582 13.52 -22.04 18.06
C TYR A 582 12.65 -23.12 17.43
N THR A 583 12.88 -23.32 16.14
CA THR A 583 12.23 -24.33 15.33
C THR A 583 13.30 -25.08 14.55
N TRP A 584 13.26 -26.41 14.61
CA TRP A 584 14.11 -27.27 13.82
C TRP A 584 13.24 -28.25 13.05
N GLU A 585 13.31 -28.18 11.71
CA GLU A 585 12.51 -28.99 10.80
C GLU A 585 13.40 -29.83 9.92
N ASN A 586 13.00 -31.07 9.71
CA ASN A 586 13.66 -31.99 8.79
C ASN A 586 12.63 -32.51 7.80
N VAL A 587 12.91 -32.36 6.51
CA VAL A 587 12.00 -32.72 5.43
C VAL A 587 12.72 -33.66 4.47
N LEU A 588 12.19 -34.86 4.28
CA LEU A 588 12.62 -35.81 3.28
C LEU A 588 11.59 -35.78 2.15
N LYS A 589 12.02 -35.46 0.94
CA LYS A 589 11.16 -35.41 -0.24
C LYS A 589 11.65 -36.40 -1.28
N TYR A 590 10.72 -37.19 -1.82
CA TYR A 590 10.95 -38.06 -2.96
C TYR A 590 10.00 -37.67 -4.09
N ALA A 591 10.56 -37.20 -5.21
CA ALA A 591 9.82 -36.81 -6.40
C ALA A 591 10.20 -37.73 -7.56
N LEU A 592 9.24 -38.45 -8.10
CA LEU A 592 9.43 -39.41 -9.17
C LEU A 592 8.54 -39.07 -10.37
N GLU A 593 9.12 -38.93 -11.54
CA GLU A 593 8.40 -38.76 -12.82
C GLU A 593 8.59 -40.00 -13.67
N ILE A 594 7.49 -40.69 -14.01
CA ILE A 594 7.47 -41.89 -14.90
C ILE A 594 6.48 -41.59 -16.03
N GLY A 595 6.99 -41.27 -17.23
CA GLY A 595 6.15 -40.86 -18.35
C GLY A 595 5.36 -39.59 -18.03
N GLU A 596 4.04 -39.67 -18.12
CA GLU A 596 3.12 -38.54 -17.78
C GLU A 596 2.73 -38.51 -16.31
N HIS A 597 3.13 -39.51 -15.51
CA HIS A 597 2.77 -39.61 -14.10
C HIS A 597 3.84 -38.99 -13.21
N LYS A 598 3.39 -38.18 -12.26
CA LYS A 598 4.21 -37.53 -11.23
C LYS A 598 3.80 -38.02 -9.85
N PHE A 599 4.77 -38.51 -9.09
CA PHE A 599 4.59 -38.96 -7.72
C PHE A 599 5.46 -38.12 -6.80
N ASP A 600 4.84 -37.48 -5.81
CA ASP A 600 5.52 -36.74 -4.76
C ASP A 600 5.17 -37.31 -3.39
N ALA A 601 6.20 -37.69 -2.64
CA ALA A 601 6.06 -38.12 -1.25
C ALA A 601 6.91 -37.23 -0.36
N THR A 602 6.35 -36.69 0.71
CA THR A 602 7.05 -35.83 1.66
C THR A 602 6.83 -36.31 3.09
N GLY A 603 7.93 -36.62 3.77
CA GLY A 603 7.94 -36.86 5.21
C GLY A 603 8.60 -35.71 5.94
N CYS A 604 8.00 -35.25 7.03
CA CYS A 604 8.58 -34.17 7.83
C CYS A 604 8.62 -34.52 9.32
N SER A 605 9.66 -34.04 10.00
CA SER A 605 9.83 -34.06 11.44
C SER A 605 10.05 -32.64 11.92
N LEU A 606 9.26 -32.22 12.89
CA LEU A 606 9.31 -30.88 13.48
C LEU A 606 9.64 -30.96 14.97
N CYS A 607 10.70 -30.29 15.39
CA CYS A 607 11.01 -30.04 16.78
C CYS A 607 10.94 -28.52 17.02
N SER A 608 10.03 -28.07 17.86
CA SER A 608 9.93 -26.66 18.23
C SER A 608 9.85 -26.52 19.75
N ARG A 609 10.54 -25.53 20.28
CA ARG A 609 10.33 -25.09 21.66
C ARG A 609 9.38 -23.89 21.62
N PRO A 610 8.28 -23.95 22.39
CA PRO A 610 7.37 -22.81 22.50
C PRO A 610 8.09 -21.61 23.13
N THR A 611 7.62 -20.43 22.81
CA THR A 611 8.16 -19.16 23.31
C THR A 611 8.30 -19.17 24.83
N THR A 612 9.51 -18.97 25.32
CA THR A 612 9.77 -18.75 26.74
C THR A 612 9.83 -17.26 26.99
N SER A 613 9.04 -16.74 27.92
CA SER A 613 9.06 -15.34 28.31
C SER A 613 9.70 -15.18 29.70
N ILE A 614 10.62 -14.22 29.79
CA ILE A 614 11.15 -13.75 31.09
C ILE A 614 10.65 -12.31 31.24
N ARG A 615 9.84 -12.06 32.26
CA ARG A 615 9.35 -10.73 32.61
C ARG A 615 10.07 -10.24 33.86
N ILE A 616 10.74 -9.12 33.77
CA ILE A 616 11.26 -8.36 34.91
C ILE A 616 10.43 -7.08 34.95
N SER A 617 9.58 -6.91 35.94
CA SER A 617 8.84 -5.67 36.19
C SER A 617 9.21 -5.14 37.56
N GLN A 618 9.65 -3.88 37.60
CA GLN A 618 9.73 -3.12 38.83
C GLN A 618 8.66 -2.05 38.78
N GLN A 619 7.89 -1.97 39.82
CA GLN A 619 6.82 -1.01 39.97
C GLN A 619 7.11 -0.12 41.16
N LYS A 620 7.06 1.20 40.91
CA LYS A 620 6.91 2.28 41.85
C LYS A 620 8.13 2.63 42.73
N VAL A 621 8.71 3.79 42.45
CA VAL A 621 9.39 4.62 43.44
C VAL A 621 8.47 5.84 43.64
N SER A 622 7.78 5.90 44.76
CA SER A 622 7.12 7.11 45.27
C SER A 622 8.17 7.93 45.97
#